data_3e70e44c3d7c09cafab7561913e3cb29
#
_entry.id   3e70e44c3d7c09cafab7561913e3cb29
#
_cell.length_a   1.000
_cell.length_b   1.000
_cell.length_c   1.000
_cell.angle_alpha   90.00
_cell.angle_beta   90.00
_cell.angle_gamma   90.00
#
_symmetry.space_group_name_H-M   'P 1'
#
loop_
_entity.id
_entity.type
_entity.pdbx_description
1 polymer ?
#
loop_
_entity_poly.entity_id
_entity_poly.type
_entity_poly.pdbx_seq_one_letter_code
_entity_poly.pdbx_strand_id
1 'polypeptide(L)'
;FNDNLRNLSPKMFIKLILKNAIKVKCIFAGENFRFGKDREGSFKDKKIFQEFLIDVKTDELQKHSNGEIISSELIRKSILNLDFNLVKSSLGREWAITGFVQKGDQNGRKLGFSTANIEISKILNPKHGVYFTNTRIMSEDGESFLSDKMISITNFGIRPTIDGHKKLFETHILNYSYFFKNKEIYDCRIYVELLGFIREEKKFKSFDSLKHQIIEDVKKAE
;
A
#
# COMPACT_ATOMS: atom_id res chain seq x y z
N PHE A 1 12.21 -9.44 -15.47
CA PHE A 1 11.52 -9.51 -16.75
C PHE A 1 12.41 -8.87 -17.80
N ASN A 2 12.84 -9.64 -18.82
CA ASN A 2 13.76 -9.18 -19.88
C ASN A 2 13.18 -9.50 -21.26
N ASP A 3 13.82 -9.01 -22.32
CA ASP A 3 13.34 -9.18 -23.70
C ASP A 3 13.30 -10.64 -24.15
N ASN A 4 14.23 -11.47 -23.68
CA ASN A 4 14.22 -12.90 -24.00
C ASN A 4 12.95 -13.59 -23.47
N LEU A 5 12.56 -13.27 -22.23
CA LEU A 5 11.33 -13.80 -21.63
C LEU A 5 10.08 -13.21 -22.29
N ARG A 6 10.10 -11.91 -22.61
CA ARG A 6 9.00 -11.19 -23.26
C ARG A 6 8.66 -11.76 -24.64
N ASN A 7 9.67 -12.20 -25.39
CA ASN A 7 9.52 -12.65 -26.77
C ASN A 7 9.21 -14.17 -26.91
N LEU A 8 9.09 -14.90 -25.79
CA LEU A 8 8.70 -16.30 -25.85
C LEU A 8 7.26 -16.47 -26.32
N SER A 9 7.04 -17.30 -27.34
CA SER A 9 5.67 -17.71 -27.68
C SER A 9 5.02 -18.44 -26.51
N PRO A 10 3.67 -18.49 -26.41
CA PRO A 10 2.99 -19.20 -25.31
C PRO A 10 3.51 -20.62 -25.10
N LYS A 11 3.68 -21.39 -26.16
CA LYS A 11 4.19 -22.77 -26.10
C LYS A 11 5.63 -22.83 -25.57
N MET A 12 6.50 -21.91 -26.02
CA MET A 12 7.89 -21.84 -25.54
C MET A 12 7.97 -21.41 -24.08
N PHE A 13 7.13 -20.47 -23.65
CA PHE A 13 7.02 -20.08 -22.23
C PHE A 13 6.65 -21.27 -21.36
N ILE A 14 5.62 -22.04 -21.75
CA ILE A 14 5.21 -23.24 -21.00
C ILE A 14 6.36 -24.26 -20.95
N LYS A 15 7.00 -24.54 -22.10
CA LYS A 15 8.06 -25.55 -22.18
C LYS A 15 9.30 -25.14 -21.39
N LEU A 16 9.85 -23.96 -21.66
CA LEU A 16 11.14 -23.55 -21.09
C LEU A 16 11.04 -23.10 -19.65
N ILE A 17 10.01 -22.32 -19.34
CA ILE A 17 9.88 -21.72 -18.01
C ILE A 17 9.10 -22.63 -17.08
N LEU A 18 7.85 -22.92 -17.41
CA LEU A 18 6.98 -23.66 -16.48
C LEU A 18 7.41 -25.12 -16.33
N LYS A 19 7.69 -25.81 -17.44
CA LYS A 19 8.03 -27.25 -17.40
C LYS A 19 9.49 -27.50 -17.02
N ASN A 20 10.45 -26.86 -17.72
CA ASN A 20 11.86 -27.21 -17.58
C ASN A 20 12.54 -26.48 -16.41
N ALA A 21 12.37 -25.16 -16.31
CA ALA A 21 13.03 -24.37 -15.28
C ALA A 21 12.36 -24.50 -13.90
N ILE A 22 11.02 -24.33 -13.83
CA ILE A 22 10.29 -24.34 -12.57
C ILE A 22 9.76 -25.72 -12.20
N LYS A 23 9.56 -26.59 -13.22
CA LYS A 23 9.01 -27.97 -13.07
C LYS A 23 7.60 -27.97 -12.47
N VAL A 24 6.77 -27.03 -12.93
CA VAL A 24 5.39 -26.87 -12.47
C VAL A 24 4.56 -28.12 -12.80
N LYS A 25 3.75 -28.56 -11.83
CA LYS A 25 2.78 -29.66 -12.01
C LYS A 25 1.35 -29.14 -12.10
N CYS A 26 1.03 -28.05 -11.38
CA CYS A 26 -0.29 -27.44 -11.36
C CYS A 26 -0.15 -25.93 -11.33
N ILE A 27 -1.05 -25.22 -12.03
CA ILE A 27 -1.12 -23.75 -12.07
C ILE A 27 -2.50 -23.31 -11.62
N PHE A 28 -2.54 -22.31 -10.74
CA PHE A 28 -3.74 -21.58 -10.39
C PHE A 28 -3.64 -20.18 -10.98
N ALA A 29 -4.65 -19.74 -11.72
CA ALA A 29 -4.65 -18.43 -12.34
C ALA A 29 -6.08 -17.91 -12.53
N GLY A 30 -6.25 -16.58 -12.49
CA GLY A 30 -7.50 -15.98 -12.91
C GLY A 30 -7.79 -16.27 -14.41
N GLU A 31 -9.05 -16.43 -14.76
CA GLU A 31 -9.47 -16.79 -16.12
C GLU A 31 -9.04 -15.77 -17.20
N ASN A 32 -8.77 -14.53 -16.83
CA ASN A 32 -8.35 -13.46 -17.72
C ASN A 32 -6.84 -13.32 -17.86
N PHE A 33 -6.05 -14.13 -17.17
CA PHE A 33 -4.60 -14.06 -17.23
C PHE A 33 -4.08 -14.39 -18.62
N ARG A 34 -3.13 -13.58 -19.11
CA ARG A 34 -2.50 -13.73 -20.41
C ARG A 34 -0.99 -13.78 -20.27
N PHE A 35 -0.34 -14.59 -21.09
CA PHE A 35 1.12 -14.80 -21.05
C PHE A 35 1.71 -15.00 -22.45
N GLY A 36 3.04 -15.04 -22.50
CA GLY A 36 3.78 -15.17 -23.75
C GLY A 36 3.82 -13.89 -24.57
N LYS A 37 4.50 -13.96 -25.73
CA LYS A 37 4.64 -12.82 -26.65
C LYS A 37 3.26 -12.26 -26.99
N ASP A 38 3.17 -10.95 -26.98
CA ASP A 38 1.97 -10.17 -27.31
C ASP A 38 0.71 -10.59 -26.51
N ARG A 39 0.90 -11.30 -25.38
CA ARG A 39 -0.17 -11.78 -24.52
C ARG A 39 -1.12 -12.77 -25.22
N GLU A 40 -0.63 -13.51 -26.22
CA GLU A 40 -1.43 -14.48 -27.00
C GLU A 40 -1.88 -15.67 -26.16
N GLY A 41 -1.08 -16.11 -25.17
CA GLY A 41 -1.39 -17.26 -24.33
C GLY A 41 -2.52 -16.99 -23.34
N SER A 42 -3.36 -18.00 -23.11
CA SER A 42 -4.45 -17.98 -22.14
C SER A 42 -4.51 -19.29 -21.37
N PHE A 43 -4.80 -19.23 -20.07
CA PHE A 43 -5.06 -20.44 -19.26
C PHE A 43 -6.42 -21.09 -19.56
N LYS A 44 -7.29 -20.44 -20.35
CA LYS A 44 -8.52 -21.05 -20.86
C LYS A 44 -8.22 -22.17 -21.87
N ASP A 45 -7.12 -22.06 -22.62
CA ASP A 45 -6.67 -23.12 -23.54
C ASP A 45 -5.87 -24.19 -22.78
N LYS A 46 -6.61 -25.07 -22.09
CA LYS A 46 -6.02 -26.14 -21.28
C LYS A 46 -5.25 -27.16 -22.11
N LYS A 47 -5.56 -27.33 -23.41
CA LYS A 47 -4.93 -28.35 -24.29
C LYS A 47 -3.43 -28.15 -24.42
N ILE A 48 -2.98 -26.92 -24.57
CA ILE A 48 -1.54 -26.62 -24.69
C ILE A 48 -0.74 -27.01 -23.43
N PHE A 49 -1.37 -26.96 -22.24
CA PHE A 49 -0.73 -27.35 -20.99
C PHE A 49 -0.71 -28.86 -20.80
N GLN A 50 -1.73 -29.56 -21.29
CA GLN A 50 -1.81 -31.05 -21.25
C GLN A 50 -0.66 -31.71 -22.01
N GLU A 51 -0.19 -31.11 -23.12
CA GLU A 51 1.00 -31.57 -23.84
C GLU A 51 2.26 -31.65 -22.96
N PHE A 52 2.32 -30.83 -21.91
CA PHE A 52 3.44 -30.76 -20.97
C PHE A 52 3.15 -31.41 -19.61
N LEU A 53 2.02 -32.10 -19.47
CA LEU A 53 1.56 -32.71 -18.21
C LEU A 53 1.45 -31.70 -17.07
N ILE A 54 0.92 -30.50 -17.37
CA ILE A 54 0.64 -29.45 -16.41
C ILE A 54 -0.88 -29.31 -16.26
N ASP A 55 -1.37 -29.46 -15.04
CA ASP A 55 -2.76 -29.18 -14.71
C ASP A 55 -3.01 -27.67 -14.58
N VAL A 56 -4.17 -27.20 -15.03
CA VAL A 56 -4.55 -25.78 -14.96
C VAL A 56 -5.91 -25.62 -14.31
N LYS A 57 -5.91 -24.92 -13.20
CA LYS A 57 -7.11 -24.50 -12.47
C LYS A 57 -7.30 -22.99 -12.62
N THR A 58 -8.45 -22.62 -13.13
CA THR A 58 -8.78 -21.20 -13.32
C THR A 58 -9.92 -20.81 -12.41
N ASP A 59 -9.76 -19.68 -11.71
CA ASP A 59 -10.79 -19.09 -10.89
C ASP A 59 -11.51 -17.97 -11.63
N GLU A 60 -12.80 -17.86 -11.41
CA GLU A 60 -13.61 -16.75 -11.89
C GLU A 60 -13.17 -15.44 -11.24
N LEU A 61 -13.34 -14.34 -11.97
CA LEU A 61 -13.01 -13.03 -11.46
C LEU A 61 -14.01 -12.62 -10.37
N GLN A 62 -13.49 -12.20 -9.24
CA GLN A 62 -14.30 -11.64 -8.17
C GLN A 62 -14.95 -10.34 -8.62
N LYS A 63 -16.20 -10.13 -8.22
CA LYS A 63 -16.98 -8.94 -8.57
C LYS A 63 -17.61 -8.33 -7.33
N HIS A 64 -17.78 -7.04 -7.36
CA HIS A 64 -18.64 -6.33 -6.43
C HIS A 64 -20.12 -6.63 -6.69
N SER A 65 -21.00 -6.26 -5.77
CA SER A 65 -22.45 -6.44 -5.90
C SER A 65 -23.04 -5.73 -7.12
N ASN A 66 -22.42 -4.66 -7.59
CA ASN A 66 -22.80 -3.94 -8.82
C ASN A 66 -22.30 -4.60 -10.11
N GLY A 67 -21.60 -5.75 -10.02
CA GLY A 67 -21.06 -6.48 -11.16
C GLY A 67 -19.67 -6.03 -11.63
N GLU A 68 -19.09 -4.99 -11.03
CA GLU A 68 -17.76 -4.49 -11.38
C GLU A 68 -16.68 -5.47 -10.94
N ILE A 69 -15.74 -5.77 -11.84
CA ILE A 69 -14.66 -6.73 -11.57
C ILE A 69 -13.65 -6.12 -10.61
N ILE A 70 -13.36 -6.81 -9.50
CA ILE A 70 -12.29 -6.46 -8.57
C ILE A 70 -10.95 -6.70 -9.27
N SER A 71 -10.18 -5.63 -9.44
CA SER A 71 -8.88 -5.68 -10.11
C SER A 71 -7.87 -4.74 -9.46
N SER A 72 -6.58 -5.01 -9.68
CA SER A 72 -5.52 -4.10 -9.22
C SER A 72 -5.63 -2.70 -9.83
N GLU A 73 -6.19 -2.57 -11.03
CA GLU A 73 -6.43 -1.28 -11.67
C GLU A 73 -7.55 -0.50 -10.98
N LEU A 74 -8.68 -1.16 -10.69
CA LEU A 74 -9.77 -0.58 -9.92
C LEU A 74 -9.26 -0.06 -8.57
N ILE A 75 -8.54 -0.91 -7.82
CA ILE A 75 -8.01 -0.54 -6.51
C ILE A 75 -7.07 0.68 -6.59
N ARG A 76 -6.15 0.71 -7.57
CA ARG A 76 -5.25 1.86 -7.75
C ARG A 76 -6.01 3.15 -8.08
N LYS A 77 -7.00 3.08 -8.98
CA LYS A 77 -7.86 4.22 -9.31
C LYS A 77 -8.62 4.71 -8.08
N SER A 78 -9.19 3.79 -7.29
CA SER A 78 -9.93 4.13 -6.08
C SER A 78 -9.04 4.82 -5.02
N ILE A 79 -7.80 4.38 -4.83
CA ILE A 79 -6.84 5.05 -3.94
C ILE A 79 -6.55 6.48 -4.42
N LEU A 80 -6.32 6.67 -5.72
CA LEU A 80 -6.05 7.99 -6.30
C LEU A 80 -7.27 8.91 -6.23
N ASN A 81 -8.48 8.36 -6.32
CA ASN A 81 -9.75 9.07 -6.19
C ASN A 81 -10.22 9.21 -4.74
N LEU A 82 -9.45 8.74 -3.77
CA LEU A 82 -9.75 8.82 -2.32
C LEU A 82 -11.00 8.00 -1.91
N ASP A 83 -11.42 7.04 -2.71
CA ASP A 83 -12.53 6.13 -2.38
C ASP A 83 -12.03 4.93 -1.55
N PHE A 84 -11.74 5.18 -0.27
CA PHE A 84 -11.23 4.15 0.63
C PHE A 84 -12.28 3.09 0.97
N ASN A 85 -13.57 3.38 0.84
CA ASN A 85 -14.63 2.39 1.02
C ASN A 85 -14.57 1.32 -0.08
N LEU A 86 -14.42 1.74 -1.33
CA LEU A 86 -14.26 0.81 -2.46
C LEU A 86 -12.93 0.05 -2.37
N VAL A 87 -11.86 0.72 -1.92
CA VAL A 87 -10.56 0.05 -1.67
C VAL A 87 -10.70 -1.04 -0.62
N LYS A 88 -11.33 -0.74 0.52
CA LYS A 88 -11.57 -1.70 1.60
C LYS A 88 -12.40 -2.89 1.14
N SER A 89 -13.52 -2.66 0.46
CA SER A 89 -14.39 -3.73 -0.04
C SER A 89 -13.70 -4.59 -1.10
N SER A 90 -12.82 -4.00 -1.92
CA SER A 90 -12.04 -4.72 -2.94
C SER A 90 -10.88 -5.55 -2.35
N LEU A 91 -10.23 -5.06 -1.29
CA LEU A 91 -9.09 -5.73 -0.65
C LEU A 91 -9.51 -6.66 0.50
N GLY A 92 -10.74 -6.53 1.01
CA GLY A 92 -11.18 -7.17 2.26
C GLY A 92 -10.52 -6.60 3.52
N ARG A 93 -9.76 -5.50 3.40
CA ARG A 93 -9.06 -4.80 4.48
C ARG A 93 -8.78 -3.36 4.10
N GLU A 94 -8.44 -2.53 5.07
CA GLU A 94 -7.95 -1.18 4.80
C GLU A 94 -6.64 -1.23 3.98
N TRP A 95 -6.45 -0.25 3.11
CA TRP A 95 -5.16 -0.06 2.46
C TRP A 95 -4.18 0.54 3.45
N ALA A 96 -3.01 -0.07 3.56
CA ALA A 96 -2.05 0.32 4.56
C ALA A 96 -0.64 0.43 4.00
N ILE A 97 0.17 1.22 4.70
CA ILE A 97 1.59 1.43 4.44
C ILE A 97 2.37 0.98 5.66
N THR A 98 3.49 0.31 5.43
CA THR A 98 4.39 -0.12 6.49
C THR A 98 5.80 0.41 6.23
N GLY A 99 6.50 0.74 7.31
CA GLY A 99 7.90 1.16 7.24
C GLY A 99 8.49 1.37 8.62
N PHE A 100 9.80 1.55 8.65
CA PHE A 100 10.52 1.88 9.87
C PHE A 100 10.43 3.39 10.14
N VAL A 101 10.20 3.73 11.40
CA VAL A 101 10.12 5.13 11.83
C VAL A 101 11.51 5.75 11.81
N GLN A 102 11.69 6.74 10.97
CA GLN A 102 12.94 7.50 10.87
C GLN A 102 12.87 8.78 11.70
N LYS A 103 14.02 9.25 12.15
CA LYS A 103 14.16 10.53 12.81
C LYS A 103 13.95 11.67 11.79
N GLY A 104 12.94 12.51 12.02
CA GLY A 104 12.66 13.70 11.21
C GLY A 104 13.18 14.98 11.86
N ASP A 105 12.77 16.14 11.33
CA ASP A 105 13.19 17.47 11.83
C ASP A 105 12.63 17.84 13.22
N GLN A 106 11.77 16.98 13.79
CA GLN A 106 11.14 17.14 15.10
C GLN A 106 10.34 18.45 15.29
N ASN A 107 9.95 19.12 14.19
CA ASN A 107 9.17 20.35 14.26
C ASN A 107 7.79 20.13 14.90
N GLY A 108 7.15 18.99 14.65
CA GLY A 108 5.90 18.60 15.30
C GLY A 108 6.04 18.48 16.82
N ARG A 109 7.17 17.96 17.33
CA ARG A 109 7.44 17.84 18.78
C ARG A 109 7.45 19.20 19.48
N LYS A 110 7.99 20.25 18.83
CA LYS A 110 7.98 21.64 19.37
C LYS A 110 6.58 22.21 19.49
N LEU A 111 5.65 21.73 18.67
CA LEU A 111 4.24 22.13 18.67
C LEU A 111 3.35 21.26 19.58
N GLY A 112 3.91 20.23 20.20
CA GLY A 112 3.16 19.26 21.01
C GLY A 112 2.57 18.08 20.22
N PHE A 113 2.87 17.97 18.92
CA PHE A 113 2.40 16.91 18.03
C PHE A 113 3.59 16.10 17.48
N SER A 114 4.11 15.17 18.28
CA SER A 114 5.17 14.27 17.80
C SER A 114 4.69 13.43 16.63
N THR A 115 5.52 13.31 15.58
CA THR A 115 5.20 12.53 14.39
C THR A 115 6.19 11.40 14.16
N ALA A 116 5.67 10.25 13.76
CA ALA A 116 6.44 9.13 13.22
C ALA A 116 6.59 9.31 11.70
N ASN A 117 7.82 9.34 11.22
CA ASN A 117 8.11 9.58 9.81
C ASN A 117 8.48 8.25 9.13
N ILE A 118 7.77 7.88 8.06
CA ILE A 118 8.09 6.73 7.21
C ILE A 118 8.48 7.26 5.84
N GLU A 119 9.67 6.90 5.37
CA GLU A 119 10.06 7.12 3.97
C GLU A 119 9.50 6.03 3.07
N ILE A 120 8.93 6.44 1.94
CA ILE A 120 8.37 5.50 0.96
C ILE A 120 8.99 5.71 -0.41
N SER A 121 9.32 4.61 -1.10
CA SER A 121 10.00 4.70 -2.39
C SER A 121 9.29 3.96 -3.54
N LYS A 122 8.72 2.80 -3.31
CA LYS A 122 8.26 1.88 -4.38
C LYS A 122 6.79 1.48 -4.27
N ILE A 123 5.95 2.34 -3.73
CA ILE A 123 4.51 2.09 -3.62
C ILE A 123 3.71 3.11 -4.42
N LEU A 124 2.43 2.81 -4.63
CA LEU A 124 1.49 3.78 -5.17
C LEU A 124 1.44 5.00 -4.26
N ASN A 125 1.63 6.20 -4.84
CA ASN A 125 1.47 7.44 -4.10
C ASN A 125 -0.01 7.82 -4.08
N PRO A 126 -0.65 7.94 -2.93
CA PRO A 126 -1.97 8.52 -2.85
C PRO A 126 -1.90 10.03 -3.14
N LYS A 127 -3.02 10.72 -3.16
CA LYS A 127 -3.06 12.19 -3.27
C LYS A 127 -2.33 12.83 -2.08
N HIS A 128 -1.58 13.91 -2.31
CA HIS A 128 -0.92 14.64 -1.23
C HIS A 128 -1.96 15.28 -0.31
N GLY A 129 -1.72 15.20 0.99
CA GLY A 129 -2.60 15.78 1.99
C GLY A 129 -2.63 15.03 3.31
N VAL A 130 -3.61 15.37 4.13
CA VAL A 130 -3.80 14.83 5.46
C VAL A 130 -4.91 13.79 5.44
N TYR A 131 -4.64 12.66 6.09
CA TYR A 131 -5.50 11.49 6.13
C TYR A 131 -5.89 11.14 7.56
N PHE A 132 -7.11 10.66 7.71
CA PHE A 132 -7.53 9.92 8.87
C PHE A 132 -6.98 8.50 8.79
N THR A 133 -6.30 8.05 9.85
CA THR A 133 -5.56 6.79 9.83
C THR A 133 -5.69 6.04 11.16
N ASN A 134 -5.43 4.73 11.11
CA ASN A 134 -5.11 3.93 12.28
C ASN A 134 -3.66 3.46 12.19
N THR A 135 -2.95 3.51 13.31
CA THR A 135 -1.57 3.06 13.39
C THR A 135 -1.40 1.92 14.38
N ARG A 136 -0.56 0.94 14.04
CA ARG A 136 -0.09 -0.11 14.93
C ARG A 136 1.42 -0.20 14.89
N ILE A 137 2.03 -0.59 16.00
CA ILE A 137 3.43 -1.02 16.02
C ILE A 137 3.48 -2.49 15.64
N MET A 138 4.47 -2.84 14.80
CA MET A 138 4.73 -4.20 14.37
C MET A 138 6.04 -4.72 14.94
N SER A 139 6.18 -6.04 14.96
CA SER A 139 7.49 -6.69 15.11
C SER A 139 8.44 -6.29 13.97
N GLU A 140 9.72 -6.40 14.20
CA GLU A 140 10.75 -6.00 13.23
C GLU A 140 10.63 -6.78 11.91
N ASP A 141 10.34 -8.08 11.97
CA ASP A 141 10.07 -8.94 10.81
C ASP A 141 8.76 -8.57 10.08
N GLY A 142 7.83 -7.85 10.75
CA GLY A 142 6.53 -7.45 10.20
C GLY A 142 5.47 -8.55 10.22
N GLU A 143 5.67 -9.62 10.98
CA GLU A 143 4.74 -10.76 11.01
C GLU A 143 3.65 -10.62 12.08
N SER A 144 3.89 -9.81 13.12
CA SER A 144 2.95 -9.63 14.23
C SER A 144 2.74 -8.16 14.61
N PHE A 145 1.59 -7.88 15.23
CA PHE A 145 1.31 -6.57 15.82
C PHE A 145 1.67 -6.58 17.31
N LEU A 146 2.44 -5.57 17.72
CA LEU A 146 2.86 -5.36 19.12
C LEU A 146 1.98 -4.36 19.86
N SER A 147 1.03 -3.73 19.18
CA SER A 147 0.06 -2.80 19.78
C SER A 147 -1.34 -2.99 19.18
N ASP A 148 -2.34 -2.50 19.92
CA ASP A 148 -3.67 -2.29 19.38
C ASP A 148 -3.69 -1.19 18.31
N LYS A 149 -4.83 -1.03 17.65
CA LYS A 149 -5.08 0.08 16.74
C LYS A 149 -5.15 1.39 17.51
N MET A 150 -4.38 2.36 17.10
CA MET A 150 -4.36 3.71 17.67
C MET A 150 -4.84 4.69 16.60
N ILE A 151 -5.79 5.53 16.97
CA ILE A 151 -6.25 6.62 16.10
C ILE A 151 -5.06 7.55 15.81
N SER A 152 -4.95 7.96 14.56
CA SER A 152 -3.86 8.82 14.11
C SER A 152 -4.31 9.70 12.94
N ILE A 153 -3.56 10.75 12.69
CA ILE A 153 -3.63 11.54 11.45
C ILE A 153 -2.28 11.47 10.75
N THR A 154 -2.31 11.34 9.44
CA THR A 154 -1.08 11.18 8.65
C THR A 154 -1.03 12.20 7.52
N ASN A 155 0.02 13.00 7.46
CA ASN A 155 0.31 13.82 6.31
C ASN A 155 1.16 13.04 5.32
N PHE A 156 0.71 12.95 4.07
CA PHE A 156 1.52 12.48 2.96
C PHE A 156 1.97 13.65 2.11
N GLY A 157 3.27 13.86 2.05
CA GLY A 157 3.85 14.98 1.32
C GLY A 157 5.23 14.68 0.72
N ILE A 158 5.71 15.63 -0.06
CA ILE A 158 7.05 15.62 -0.63
C ILE A 158 7.89 16.66 0.08
N ARG A 159 9.01 16.24 0.67
CA ARG A 159 10.01 17.14 1.22
C ARG A 159 11.18 17.33 0.25
N PRO A 160 11.54 18.57 -0.08
CA PRO A 160 12.80 18.86 -0.75
C PRO A 160 13.97 18.42 0.14
N THR A 161 14.98 17.80 -0.47
CA THR A 161 16.26 17.46 0.15
C THR A 161 17.39 17.99 -0.71
N ILE A 162 18.63 17.99 -0.19
CA ILE A 162 19.80 18.42 -0.96
C ILE A 162 19.98 17.58 -2.22
N ASP A 163 19.65 16.27 -2.13
CA ASP A 163 19.83 15.30 -3.23
C ASP A 163 18.54 15.00 -4.00
N GLY A 164 17.47 15.82 -3.85
CA GLY A 164 16.19 15.58 -4.54
C GLY A 164 14.95 15.75 -3.67
N HIS A 165 14.03 14.80 -3.75
CA HIS A 165 12.76 14.86 -3.04
C HIS A 165 12.49 13.55 -2.31
N LYS A 166 12.17 13.63 -1.03
CA LYS A 166 11.70 12.49 -0.23
C LYS A 166 10.18 12.50 -0.08
N LYS A 167 9.58 11.35 -0.27
CA LYS A 167 8.15 11.14 0.00
C LYS A 167 8.01 10.58 1.39
N LEU A 168 7.29 11.30 2.24
CA LEU A 168 7.14 10.97 3.64
C LEU A 168 5.67 10.81 4.02
N PHE A 169 5.41 9.81 4.84
CA PHE A 169 4.24 9.72 5.69
C PHE A 169 4.62 10.16 7.09
N GLU A 170 4.07 11.29 7.51
CA GLU A 170 4.28 11.88 8.82
C GLU A 170 3.05 11.63 9.67
N THR A 171 3.10 10.62 10.52
CA THR A 171 1.96 10.14 11.29
C THR A 171 2.01 10.66 12.72
N HIS A 172 0.99 11.40 13.12
CA HIS A 172 0.74 11.79 14.51
C HIS A 172 -0.25 10.82 15.13
N ILE A 173 0.21 10.02 16.11
CA ILE A 173 -0.62 9.08 16.87
C ILE A 173 -1.25 9.85 18.02
N LEU A 174 -2.59 9.86 18.10
CA LEU A 174 -3.32 10.52 19.16
C LEU A 174 -3.11 9.79 20.49
N ASN A 175 -3.02 10.55 21.57
CA ASN A 175 -2.83 9.99 22.91
C ASN A 175 -1.59 9.08 23.05
N TYR A 176 -0.58 9.30 22.22
CA TYR A 176 0.66 8.51 22.18
C TYR A 176 1.29 8.32 23.58
N SER A 177 1.36 9.38 24.39
CA SER A 177 1.94 9.35 25.74
C SER A 177 1.21 8.39 26.68
N TYR A 178 -0.10 8.24 26.51
CA TYR A 178 -0.91 7.29 27.28
C TYR A 178 -0.54 5.84 26.96
N PHE A 179 -0.35 5.52 25.67
CA PHE A 179 -0.05 4.15 25.22
C PHE A 179 1.42 3.74 25.52
N PHE A 180 2.37 4.65 25.38
CA PHE A 180 3.80 4.29 25.39
C PHE A 180 4.61 4.91 26.53
N LYS A 181 3.97 5.60 27.48
CA LYS A 181 4.66 6.24 28.62
C LYS A 181 5.90 7.03 28.19
N ASN A 182 5.77 7.82 27.12
CA ASN A 182 6.84 8.63 26.49
C ASN A 182 8.03 7.81 25.89
N LYS A 183 7.90 6.53 25.65
CA LYS A 183 8.93 5.79 24.91
C LYS A 183 8.99 6.29 23.46
N GLU A 184 10.19 6.48 22.95
CA GLU A 184 10.41 6.80 21.54
C GLU A 184 10.17 5.54 20.69
N ILE A 185 9.59 5.73 19.49
CA ILE A 185 9.32 4.66 18.51
C ILE A 185 10.23 4.72 17.29
N TYR A 186 11.37 5.40 17.43
CA TYR A 186 12.37 5.36 16.36
C TYR A 186 12.84 3.92 16.13
N ASP A 187 13.12 3.62 14.87
CA ASP A 187 13.52 2.29 14.39
C ASP A 187 12.45 1.19 14.59
N CYS A 188 11.30 1.51 15.23
CA CYS A 188 10.18 0.60 15.24
C CYS A 188 9.52 0.54 13.85
N ARG A 189 9.03 -0.63 13.48
CA ARG A 189 8.19 -0.80 12.30
C ARG A 189 6.75 -0.44 12.65
N ILE A 190 6.11 0.40 11.87
CA ILE A 190 4.70 0.75 12.03
C ILE A 190 3.89 0.39 10.79
N TYR A 191 2.60 0.14 11.02
CA TYR A 191 1.59 -0.16 10.02
C TYR A 191 0.51 0.91 10.11
N VAL A 192 0.33 1.68 9.04
CA VAL A 192 -0.58 2.82 8.96
C VAL A 192 -1.68 2.52 7.96
N GLU A 193 -2.90 2.32 8.46
CA GLU A 193 -4.11 2.11 7.66
C GLU A 193 -4.70 3.47 7.27
N LEU A 194 -4.92 3.71 5.98
CA LEU A 194 -5.60 4.92 5.49
C LEU A 194 -7.10 4.66 5.44
N LEU A 195 -7.86 5.45 6.19
CA LEU A 195 -9.31 5.31 6.34
C LEU A 195 -10.10 6.35 5.57
N GLY A 196 -9.54 7.56 5.41
CA GLY A 196 -10.19 8.66 4.74
C GLY A 196 -9.26 9.85 4.52
N PHE A 197 -9.68 10.75 3.63
CA PHE A 197 -8.96 11.96 3.31
C PHE A 197 -9.58 13.14 4.05
N ILE A 198 -8.77 13.90 4.80
CA ILE A 198 -9.24 15.04 5.58
C ILE A 198 -9.16 16.32 4.74
N ARG A 199 -8.01 16.60 4.13
CA ARG A 199 -7.76 17.81 3.34
C ARG A 199 -6.45 17.74 2.55
N GLU A 200 -6.29 18.63 1.60
CA GLU A 200 -5.02 18.85 0.90
C GLU A 200 -3.98 19.51 1.80
N GLU A 201 -2.70 19.42 1.40
CA GLU A 201 -1.63 20.15 2.06
C GLU A 201 -1.85 21.66 1.97
N LYS A 202 -1.49 22.37 3.05
CA LYS A 202 -1.55 23.83 3.12
C LYS A 202 -0.22 24.37 3.62
N LYS A 203 0.18 25.52 3.09
CA LYS A 203 1.29 26.31 3.65
C LYS A 203 0.75 27.20 4.76
N PHE A 204 1.42 27.27 5.88
CA PHE A 204 1.04 28.08 7.01
C PHE A 204 2.02 29.25 7.19
N LYS A 205 1.49 30.42 7.51
CA LYS A 205 2.30 31.63 7.72
C LYS A 205 2.98 31.65 9.09
N SER A 206 2.49 30.91 10.07
CA SER A 206 3.04 30.81 11.41
C SER A 206 2.86 29.42 12.02
N PHE A 207 3.65 29.12 13.04
CA PHE A 207 3.49 27.89 13.83
C PHE A 207 2.13 27.81 14.52
N ASP A 208 1.57 28.94 14.97
CA ASP A 208 0.26 28.95 15.62
C ASP A 208 -0.85 28.59 14.66
N SER A 209 -0.82 29.07 13.42
CA SER A 209 -1.79 28.69 12.40
C SER A 209 -1.70 27.21 12.03
N LEU A 210 -0.51 26.64 11.99
CA LEU A 210 -0.30 25.21 11.81
C LEU A 210 -0.88 24.42 13.00
N LYS A 211 -0.60 24.85 14.23
CA LYS A 211 -1.10 24.21 15.45
C LYS A 211 -2.63 24.16 15.48
N HIS A 212 -3.29 25.28 15.19
CA HIS A 212 -4.76 25.33 15.12
C HIS A 212 -5.32 24.35 14.08
N GLN A 213 -4.70 24.30 12.90
CA GLN A 213 -5.16 23.37 11.85
C GLN A 213 -4.97 21.91 12.27
N ILE A 214 -3.88 21.54 12.93
CA ILE A 214 -3.68 20.17 13.44
C ILE A 214 -4.76 19.83 14.47
N ILE A 215 -5.12 20.74 15.37
CA ILE A 215 -6.21 20.53 16.33
C ILE A 215 -7.54 20.26 15.62
N GLU A 216 -7.84 21.03 14.57
CA GLU A 216 -9.07 20.83 13.77
C GLU A 216 -9.04 19.50 13.02
N ASP A 217 -7.88 19.08 12.50
CA ASP A 217 -7.72 17.79 11.84
C ASP A 217 -7.91 16.61 12.81
N VAL A 218 -7.38 16.74 14.05
CA VAL A 218 -7.57 15.76 15.13
C VAL A 218 -9.04 15.64 15.50
N LYS A 219 -9.76 16.76 15.72
CA LYS A 219 -11.21 16.72 16.02
C LYS A 219 -12.06 16.01 14.96
N LYS A 220 -11.62 16.03 13.70
CA LYS A 220 -12.30 15.29 12.62
C LYS A 220 -11.99 13.80 12.64
N ALA A 221 -10.92 13.41 13.30
CA ALA A 221 -10.47 12.04 13.41
C ALA A 221 -11.07 11.30 14.64
N GLU A 222 -11.49 12.05 15.65
CA GLU A 222 -12.21 11.56 16.84
C GLU A 222 -13.70 11.34 16.54
#